data_2a6ff39dcabfefa7cdcd0f793cdb908b
#
_entry.id   2a6ff39dcabfefa7cdcd0f793cdb908b
#
_cell.length_a   1.000
_cell.length_b   1.000
_cell.length_c   1.000
_cell.angle_alpha   90.00
_cell.angle_beta   90.00
_cell.angle_gamma   90.00
#
_symmetry.space_group_name_H-M   'P 1'
#
loop_
_entity.id
_entity.type
_entity.pdbx_description
1 polymer ?
#
loop_
_entity_poly.entity_id
_entity_poly.type
_entity_poly.pdbx_seq_one_letter_code
_entity_poly.pdbx_strand_id
1 'polypeptide(L)'
;MSYQVIARKWRPQTFAEVVGQQHVTRTLGNAIRADRVAHAYIFSGVRGVGKTTTARILAKALNCAKGPTAEPCNECDSCREIAAGTSLDVIEIDAASNRGIDQIRELREMVRYAPAASRYKVVILDEAHMLTDEASNALLKTIEEPPDRVIFVMATTEPEELATTIRSRAQHFHFRALSFAEISDALARIAGKESLTIEPGAIAVMARAAEGSLRDALSLLEQVRAYGGDAITDAQVREILGVVPQERLDELTEAIEAQSAERVLSLVHDLLAEGQNLASFCREAIGHFRNLLVARVCGAESDLVAALPDERPRVAKAAAAFSEEDLTRYFQILLDTHEDLRRRPDQHLHLEMGLLRMINAGRLAPLEELLAELGNETSSRPASGASAEPGARRVQPAAPNSAASAAPAQSIRAEKSAREIPAASAEAQDAASRPIAGTPPGPVAQMAQIGGGLEAAQVDAIKAAAFAQQKFLGELIEHASRWERDGGEVRLFFPTESRALAEMLQSREPMEKLRNITQSVFGQAVRVCVKLEVAPVMATEVRAAAASRELRARFEQDPIVRAMLERFGGQISDVKRHGED
;
A
#
# COMPACT_ATOMS: atom_id res chain seq x y z
N MET A 1 3.12 38.19 17.32
CA MET A 1 3.62 37.29 16.27
C MET A 1 2.65 36.10 16.20
N SER A 2 2.19 35.71 15.03
CA SER A 2 1.37 34.51 14.89
C SER A 2 2.22 33.28 15.19
N TYR A 3 1.70 32.35 15.99
CA TYR A 3 2.35 31.09 16.28
C TYR A 3 2.64 30.32 14.99
N GLN A 4 3.84 29.80 14.87
CA GLN A 4 4.25 29.04 13.69
C GLN A 4 4.69 27.63 14.11
N VAL A 5 4.09 26.61 13.50
CA VAL A 5 4.38 25.19 13.77
C VAL A 5 5.86 24.88 13.52
N ILE A 6 6.48 24.08 14.39
CA ILE A 6 7.91 23.72 14.34
C ILE A 6 8.32 23.20 12.97
N ALA A 7 7.53 22.31 12.36
CA ALA A 7 7.79 21.76 11.04
C ALA A 7 7.85 22.83 9.92
N ARG A 8 7.15 23.97 10.08
CA ARG A 8 7.21 25.09 9.14
C ARG A 8 8.35 26.06 9.48
N LYS A 9 8.58 26.33 10.76
CA LYS A 9 9.63 27.21 11.26
C LYS A 9 11.04 26.70 10.90
N TRP A 10 11.25 25.38 11.03
CA TRP A 10 12.52 24.71 10.76
C TRP A 10 12.63 24.11 9.34
N ARG A 11 11.79 24.56 8.42
CA ARG A 11 11.92 24.15 7.01
C ARG A 11 13.26 24.65 6.46
N PRO A 12 14.13 23.77 5.93
CA PRO A 12 15.41 24.15 5.34
C PRO A 12 15.29 25.31 4.34
N GLN A 13 16.20 26.26 4.42
CA GLN A 13 16.23 27.46 3.58
C GLN A 13 17.37 27.41 2.55
N THR A 14 18.37 26.53 2.77
CA THR A 14 19.52 26.33 1.90
C THR A 14 19.74 24.85 1.63
N PHE A 15 20.46 24.50 0.54
CA PHE A 15 20.80 23.10 0.24
C PHE A 15 21.63 22.43 1.35
N ALA A 16 22.45 23.17 2.08
CA ALA A 16 23.26 22.67 3.17
C ALA A 16 22.45 22.24 4.40
N GLU A 17 21.27 22.81 4.59
CA GLU A 17 20.37 22.48 5.71
C GLU A 17 19.51 21.25 5.46
N VAL A 18 19.44 20.77 4.20
CA VAL A 18 18.65 19.58 3.85
C VAL A 18 19.31 18.33 4.40
N VAL A 19 18.66 17.68 5.36
CA VAL A 19 19.19 16.49 6.03
C VAL A 19 19.16 15.28 5.10
N GLY A 20 20.25 14.50 5.07
CA GLY A 20 20.32 13.17 4.46
C GLY A 20 20.36 13.12 2.92
N GLN A 21 20.12 14.23 2.20
CA GLN A 21 19.99 14.23 0.73
C GLN A 21 21.20 14.83 0.00
N GLN A 22 22.42 14.58 0.49
CA GLN A 22 23.65 15.20 -0.04
C GLN A 22 23.88 14.94 -1.52
N HIS A 23 23.53 13.75 -2.04
CA HIS A 23 23.65 13.40 -3.45
C HIS A 23 22.78 14.28 -4.34
N VAL A 24 21.56 14.61 -3.91
CA VAL A 24 20.65 15.52 -4.65
C VAL A 24 21.14 16.96 -4.56
N THR A 25 21.37 17.46 -3.34
CA THR A 25 21.73 18.86 -3.10
C THR A 25 23.05 19.23 -3.76
N ARG A 26 24.04 18.33 -3.71
CA ARG A 26 25.34 18.52 -4.39
C ARG A 26 25.20 18.54 -5.90
N THR A 27 24.40 17.66 -6.48
CA THR A 27 24.18 17.59 -7.93
C THR A 27 23.45 18.84 -8.43
N LEU A 28 22.37 19.28 -7.76
CA LEU A 28 21.67 20.51 -8.09
C LEU A 28 22.58 21.75 -7.95
N GLY A 29 23.35 21.84 -6.86
CA GLY A 29 24.31 22.92 -6.65
C GLY A 29 25.38 22.98 -7.76
N ASN A 30 25.88 21.82 -8.22
CA ASN A 30 26.83 21.75 -9.34
C ASN A 30 26.18 22.15 -10.67
N ALA A 31 24.94 21.74 -10.93
CA ALA A 31 24.21 22.11 -12.14
C ALA A 31 24.01 23.64 -12.22
N ILE A 32 23.67 24.28 -11.10
CA ILE A 32 23.52 25.73 -11.01
C ILE A 32 24.85 26.45 -11.28
N ARG A 33 25.95 25.99 -10.64
CA ARG A 33 27.29 26.60 -10.86
C ARG A 33 27.79 26.45 -12.29
N ALA A 34 27.40 25.37 -12.98
CA ALA A 34 27.78 25.08 -14.34
C ALA A 34 26.82 25.70 -15.38
N ASP A 35 25.78 26.41 -14.95
CA ASP A 35 24.70 26.94 -15.79
C ASP A 35 24.05 25.86 -16.68
N ARG A 36 23.87 24.65 -16.10
CA ARG A 36 23.27 23.46 -16.76
C ARG A 36 22.01 23.02 -16.02
N VAL A 37 21.08 23.93 -15.89
CA VAL A 37 19.80 23.66 -15.23
C VAL A 37 18.84 23.01 -16.23
N ALA A 38 18.27 21.86 -15.90
CA ALA A 38 17.28 21.20 -16.75
C ALA A 38 15.94 21.95 -16.69
N HIS A 39 15.15 21.83 -17.74
CA HIS A 39 13.82 22.41 -17.81
C HIS A 39 12.77 21.65 -16.99
N ALA A 40 13.00 20.37 -16.69
CA ALA A 40 12.09 19.56 -15.91
C ALA A 40 12.84 18.62 -14.94
N TYR A 41 12.34 18.53 -13.73
CA TYR A 41 12.84 17.67 -12.65
C TYR A 41 11.73 16.81 -12.07
N ILE A 42 12.06 15.58 -11.72
CA ILE A 42 11.22 14.71 -10.89
C ILE A 42 11.95 14.44 -9.58
N PHE A 43 11.32 14.80 -8.46
CA PHE A 43 11.78 14.52 -7.11
C PHE A 43 10.91 13.41 -6.51
N SER A 44 11.42 12.19 -6.50
CA SER A 44 10.69 11.02 -5.97
C SER A 44 11.19 10.61 -4.59
N GLY A 45 10.36 9.91 -3.84
CA GLY A 45 10.69 9.34 -2.52
C GLY A 45 9.59 9.52 -1.50
N VAL A 46 9.77 8.93 -0.31
CA VAL A 46 8.76 8.95 0.76
C VAL A 46 8.34 10.37 1.15
N ARG A 47 7.17 10.50 1.75
CA ARG A 47 6.65 11.78 2.25
C ARG A 47 7.58 12.36 3.32
N GLY A 48 7.68 13.69 3.37
CA GLY A 48 8.36 14.40 4.47
C GLY A 48 9.89 14.40 4.45
N VAL A 49 10.54 13.86 3.40
CA VAL A 49 12.03 13.83 3.25
C VAL A 49 12.63 15.09 2.62
N GLY A 50 11.80 16.09 2.27
CA GLY A 50 12.27 17.39 1.77
C GLY A 50 12.13 17.63 0.28
N LYS A 51 11.36 16.85 -0.48
CA LYS A 51 11.12 17.03 -1.94
C LYS A 51 10.67 18.45 -2.30
N THR A 52 9.53 18.87 -1.79
CA THR A 52 8.95 20.22 -2.04
C THR A 52 9.82 21.32 -1.46
N THR A 53 10.47 21.07 -0.33
CA THR A 53 11.45 22.00 0.27
C THR A 53 12.64 22.23 -0.66
N THR A 54 13.22 21.18 -1.21
CA THR A 54 14.34 21.27 -2.17
C THR A 54 13.91 21.97 -3.46
N ALA A 55 12.67 21.76 -3.94
CA ALA A 55 12.11 22.47 -5.08
C ALA A 55 12.06 23.99 -4.81
N ARG A 56 11.61 24.42 -3.63
CA ARG A 56 11.61 25.84 -3.25
C ARG A 56 13.03 26.39 -3.10
N ILE A 57 13.98 25.63 -2.58
CA ILE A 57 15.38 26.05 -2.49
C ILE A 57 15.97 26.22 -3.91
N LEU A 58 15.66 25.32 -4.83
CA LEU A 58 16.04 25.44 -6.24
C LEU A 58 15.46 26.72 -6.85
N ALA A 59 14.18 26.99 -6.64
CA ALA A 59 13.53 28.23 -7.12
C ALA A 59 14.22 29.48 -6.53
N LYS A 60 14.58 29.49 -5.25
CA LYS A 60 15.35 30.58 -4.63
C LYS A 60 16.76 30.71 -5.22
N ALA A 61 17.45 29.59 -5.43
CA ALA A 61 18.79 29.57 -5.99
C ALA A 61 18.85 30.19 -7.39
N LEU A 62 17.83 29.93 -8.20
CA LEU A 62 17.71 30.46 -9.57
C LEU A 62 17.30 31.93 -9.60
N ASN A 63 16.41 32.37 -8.70
CA ASN A 63 15.79 33.66 -8.68
C ASN A 63 16.40 34.67 -7.67
N CYS A 64 17.40 34.24 -6.89
CA CYS A 64 18.07 35.11 -5.94
C CYS A 64 18.69 36.35 -6.64
N ALA A 65 18.60 37.52 -6.02
CA ALA A 65 19.21 38.75 -6.56
C ALA A 65 20.72 38.59 -6.81
N LYS A 66 21.43 37.78 -5.99
CA LYS A 66 22.85 37.46 -6.15
C LYS A 66 23.14 36.29 -7.09
N GLY A 67 22.10 35.68 -7.70
CA GLY A 67 22.24 34.43 -8.44
C GLY A 67 22.00 34.55 -9.95
N PRO A 68 21.96 33.37 -10.65
CA PRO A 68 21.84 32.01 -10.13
C PRO A 68 23.00 31.57 -9.22
N THR A 69 22.67 31.02 -8.05
CA THR A 69 23.68 30.62 -7.06
C THR A 69 23.20 29.37 -6.28
N ALA A 70 24.14 28.48 -5.94
CA ALA A 70 23.83 27.35 -5.09
C ALA A 70 23.51 27.75 -3.63
N GLU A 71 23.86 28.98 -3.24
CA GLU A 71 23.66 29.52 -1.90
C GLU A 71 22.76 30.77 -1.96
N PRO A 72 21.44 30.61 -1.93
CA PRO A 72 20.50 31.74 -1.95
C PRO A 72 20.66 32.59 -0.70
N CYS A 73 20.60 33.93 -0.85
CA CYS A 73 20.87 34.86 0.25
C CYS A 73 19.79 34.88 1.34
N ASN A 74 18.57 34.41 1.07
CA ASN A 74 17.41 34.41 1.98
C ASN A 74 16.93 35.80 2.46
N GLU A 75 17.54 36.88 2.00
CA GLU A 75 17.29 38.26 2.44
C GLU A 75 16.60 39.11 1.38
N CYS A 76 16.86 38.88 0.09
CA CYS A 76 16.24 39.64 -0.99
C CYS A 76 14.74 39.33 -1.13
N ASP A 77 14.01 40.22 -1.77
CA ASP A 77 12.55 40.12 -1.91
C ASP A 77 12.12 38.83 -2.57
N SER A 78 12.78 38.41 -3.67
CA SER A 78 12.50 37.12 -4.31
C SER A 78 12.69 35.95 -3.36
N CYS A 79 13.77 35.91 -2.56
CA CYS A 79 13.98 34.82 -1.59
C CYS A 79 12.91 34.80 -0.48
N ARG A 80 12.47 35.99 -0.02
CA ARG A 80 11.44 36.11 1.02
C ARG A 80 10.06 35.69 0.49
N GLU A 81 9.70 36.17 -0.70
CA GLU A 81 8.42 35.82 -1.35
C GLU A 81 8.32 34.33 -1.63
N ILE A 82 9.39 33.69 -2.14
CA ILE A 82 9.41 32.25 -2.39
C ILE A 82 9.30 31.47 -1.07
N ALA A 83 9.99 31.92 -0.01
CA ALA A 83 9.88 31.28 1.30
C ALA A 83 8.47 31.41 1.90
N ALA A 84 7.81 32.57 1.68
CA ALA A 84 6.43 32.81 2.11
C ALA A 84 5.39 32.11 1.25
N GLY A 85 5.73 31.73 -0.01
CA GLY A 85 4.79 31.17 -0.99
C GLY A 85 3.92 32.22 -1.66
N THR A 86 4.39 33.48 -1.77
CA THR A 86 3.65 34.62 -2.35
C THR A 86 4.26 35.11 -3.67
N SER A 87 5.30 34.47 -4.16
CA SER A 87 5.96 34.83 -5.42
C SER A 87 5.05 34.57 -6.63
N LEU A 88 4.93 35.52 -7.53
CA LEU A 88 4.17 35.41 -8.79
C LEU A 88 4.85 34.48 -9.81
N ASP A 89 6.16 34.33 -9.72
CA ASP A 89 6.97 33.53 -10.64
C ASP A 89 7.30 32.12 -10.13
N VAL A 90 6.91 31.80 -8.89
CA VAL A 90 7.03 30.45 -8.34
C VAL A 90 5.65 29.92 -7.98
N ILE A 91 5.10 29.13 -8.90
CA ILE A 91 3.76 28.58 -8.80
C ILE A 91 3.85 27.20 -8.16
N GLU A 92 3.23 27.03 -7.00
CA GLU A 92 3.16 25.74 -6.32
C GLU A 92 1.72 25.22 -6.34
N ILE A 93 1.51 24.05 -6.94
CA ILE A 93 0.22 23.40 -7.09
C ILE A 93 0.30 22.02 -6.44
N ASP A 94 -0.61 21.77 -5.51
CA ASP A 94 -0.86 20.44 -4.99
C ASP A 94 -1.78 19.69 -5.96
N ALA A 95 -1.25 18.66 -6.63
CA ALA A 95 -2.01 17.87 -7.59
C ALA A 95 -3.09 17.01 -6.90
N ALA A 96 -2.98 16.72 -5.60
CA ALA A 96 -4.03 16.02 -4.87
C ALA A 96 -5.34 16.84 -4.82
N SER A 97 -5.22 18.16 -4.70
CA SER A 97 -6.35 19.10 -4.68
C SER A 97 -6.73 19.60 -6.09
N ASN A 98 -5.80 19.57 -7.05
CA ASN A 98 -5.93 20.13 -8.39
C ASN A 98 -5.67 19.08 -9.47
N ARG A 99 -6.44 17.97 -9.47
CA ARG A 99 -6.24 16.81 -10.35
C ARG A 99 -6.68 17.03 -11.79
N GLY A 100 -7.55 18.02 -12.02
CA GLY A 100 -8.32 18.14 -13.24
C GLY A 100 -7.57 18.80 -14.40
N ILE A 101 -8.02 18.51 -15.62
CA ILE A 101 -7.45 19.07 -16.85
C ILE A 101 -7.57 20.61 -16.93
N ASP A 102 -8.61 21.19 -16.34
CA ASP A 102 -8.85 22.64 -16.46
C ASP A 102 -7.82 23.46 -15.67
N GLN A 103 -7.45 23.01 -14.45
CA GLN A 103 -6.38 23.63 -13.67
C GLN A 103 -5.03 23.56 -14.40
N ILE A 104 -4.77 22.45 -15.07
CA ILE A 104 -3.54 22.27 -15.86
C ILE A 104 -3.57 23.13 -17.15
N ARG A 105 -4.74 23.33 -17.75
CA ARG A 105 -4.88 24.29 -18.87
C ARG A 105 -4.62 25.72 -18.44
N GLU A 106 -5.15 26.14 -17.28
CA GLU A 106 -4.86 27.46 -16.71
C GLU A 106 -3.36 27.62 -16.42
N LEU A 107 -2.73 26.60 -15.79
CA LEU A 107 -1.29 26.59 -15.58
C LEU A 107 -0.52 26.75 -16.89
N ARG A 108 -0.90 26.02 -17.94
CA ARG A 108 -0.27 26.10 -19.25
C ARG A 108 -0.37 27.49 -19.88
N GLU A 109 -1.50 28.16 -19.72
CA GLU A 109 -1.63 29.54 -20.17
C GLU A 109 -0.74 30.50 -19.34
N MET A 110 -0.68 30.33 -18.01
CA MET A 110 0.19 31.14 -17.15
C MET A 110 1.68 30.98 -17.46
N VAL A 111 2.15 29.78 -17.82
CA VAL A 111 3.58 29.57 -18.13
C VAL A 111 4.00 30.07 -19.50
N ARG A 112 3.07 30.41 -20.40
CA ARG A 112 3.38 31.06 -21.69
C ARG A 112 3.91 32.46 -21.55
N TYR A 113 3.57 33.15 -20.45
CA TYR A 113 4.06 34.50 -20.21
C TYR A 113 5.43 34.46 -19.54
N ALA A 114 6.33 35.35 -19.97
CA ALA A 114 7.63 35.54 -19.35
C ALA A 114 7.50 35.80 -17.84
N PRO A 115 8.54 35.48 -17.04
CA PRO A 115 8.56 35.84 -15.62
C PRO A 115 8.30 37.34 -15.41
N ALA A 116 7.51 37.68 -14.39
CA ALA A 116 7.10 39.07 -14.13
C ALA A 116 8.20 39.87 -13.43
N ALA A 117 8.88 39.31 -12.45
CA ALA A 117 9.89 39.97 -11.64
C ALA A 117 11.18 39.14 -11.48
N SER A 118 11.12 37.85 -11.72
CA SER A 118 12.21 36.88 -11.48
C SER A 118 12.96 36.55 -12.78
N ARG A 119 14.08 35.82 -12.66
CA ARG A 119 14.83 35.31 -13.84
C ARG A 119 14.18 34.09 -14.47
N TYR A 120 13.61 33.25 -13.66
CA TYR A 120 12.97 31.99 -14.05
C TYR A 120 11.55 31.91 -13.46
N LYS A 121 10.63 31.38 -14.23
CA LYS A 121 9.33 30.92 -13.74
C LYS A 121 9.48 29.46 -13.33
N VAL A 122 9.20 29.14 -12.08
CA VAL A 122 9.32 27.79 -11.54
C VAL A 122 7.94 27.25 -11.17
N VAL A 123 7.58 26.13 -11.74
CA VAL A 123 6.33 25.42 -11.45
C VAL A 123 6.65 24.21 -10.61
N ILE A 124 6.10 24.17 -9.40
CA ILE A 124 6.24 23.05 -8.47
C ILE A 124 4.90 22.32 -8.43
N LEU A 125 4.88 21.07 -8.90
CA LEU A 125 3.73 20.19 -8.81
C LEU A 125 3.99 19.20 -7.69
N ASP A 126 3.30 19.36 -6.57
CA ASP A 126 3.41 18.41 -5.44
C ASP A 126 2.42 17.26 -5.61
N GLU A 127 2.79 16.06 -5.19
CA GLU A 127 2.07 14.80 -5.39
C GLU A 127 1.63 14.60 -6.87
N ALA A 128 2.56 14.84 -7.80
CA ALA A 128 2.30 14.88 -9.23
C ALA A 128 1.70 13.58 -9.82
N HIS A 129 1.85 12.44 -9.14
CA HIS A 129 1.19 11.17 -9.50
C HIS A 129 -0.35 11.23 -9.41
N MET A 130 -0.88 12.18 -8.63
CA MET A 130 -2.33 12.37 -8.47
C MET A 130 -3.00 13.07 -9.67
N LEU A 131 -2.23 13.53 -10.67
CA LEU A 131 -2.79 14.13 -11.89
C LEU A 131 -3.52 13.06 -12.71
N THR A 132 -4.67 13.44 -13.28
CA THR A 132 -5.36 12.57 -14.24
C THR A 132 -4.53 12.39 -15.52
N ASP A 133 -4.79 11.31 -16.25
CA ASP A 133 -4.10 11.05 -17.54
C ASP A 133 -4.29 12.18 -18.54
N GLU A 134 -5.49 12.79 -18.58
CA GLU A 134 -5.77 13.92 -19.45
C GLU A 134 -4.98 15.17 -19.04
N ALA A 135 -4.84 15.42 -17.72
CA ALA A 135 -4.05 16.53 -17.17
C ALA A 135 -2.56 16.33 -17.47
N SER A 136 -2.04 15.11 -17.24
CA SER A 136 -0.67 14.70 -17.57
C SER A 136 -0.38 14.89 -19.06
N ASN A 137 -1.27 14.43 -19.94
CA ASN A 137 -1.16 14.60 -21.39
C ASN A 137 -1.19 16.09 -21.82
N ALA A 138 -1.97 16.93 -21.14
CA ALA A 138 -2.01 18.36 -21.41
C ALA A 138 -0.67 19.07 -21.09
N LEU A 139 0.09 18.56 -20.12
CA LEU A 139 1.43 19.06 -19.75
C LEU A 139 2.53 18.61 -20.71
N LEU A 140 2.39 17.47 -21.39
CA LEU A 140 3.45 16.87 -22.20
C LEU A 140 4.04 17.85 -23.20
N LYS A 141 3.21 18.56 -23.98
CA LYS A 141 3.69 19.54 -24.98
C LYS A 141 4.52 20.66 -24.36
N THR A 142 4.16 21.09 -23.15
CA THR A 142 4.86 22.17 -22.44
C THR A 142 6.16 21.67 -21.80
N ILE A 143 6.24 20.40 -21.45
CA ILE A 143 7.47 19.77 -20.95
C ILE A 143 8.41 19.42 -22.11
N GLU A 144 7.89 19.04 -23.29
CA GLU A 144 8.68 18.75 -24.49
C GLU A 144 9.31 20.02 -25.09
N GLU A 145 8.51 21.08 -25.21
CA GLU A 145 8.90 22.36 -25.75
C GLU A 145 8.62 23.46 -24.70
N PRO A 146 9.41 23.50 -23.61
CA PRO A 146 9.17 24.48 -22.56
C PRO A 146 9.42 25.89 -23.04
N PRO A 147 8.60 26.86 -22.63
CA PRO A 147 8.89 28.26 -22.87
C PRO A 147 10.23 28.68 -22.24
N ASP A 148 10.89 29.67 -22.78
CA ASP A 148 12.14 30.16 -22.26
C ASP A 148 12.04 30.51 -20.77
N ARG A 149 13.05 30.09 -20.01
CA ARG A 149 13.16 30.34 -18.55
C ARG A 149 12.01 29.77 -17.70
N VAL A 150 11.34 28.74 -18.17
CA VAL A 150 10.37 27.96 -17.37
C VAL A 150 10.99 26.67 -16.92
N ILE A 151 10.83 26.35 -15.62
CA ILE A 151 11.34 25.12 -15.03
C ILE A 151 10.20 24.41 -14.29
N PHE A 152 10.03 23.13 -14.58
CA PHE A 152 9.06 22.27 -13.91
C PHE A 152 9.76 21.42 -12.85
N VAL A 153 9.18 21.34 -11.65
CA VAL A 153 9.63 20.42 -10.59
C VAL A 153 8.43 19.61 -10.12
N MET A 154 8.43 18.34 -10.44
CA MET A 154 7.38 17.38 -10.06
C MET A 154 7.83 16.61 -8.84
N ALA A 155 7.18 16.79 -7.70
CA ALA A 155 7.41 16.01 -6.50
C ALA A 155 6.38 14.88 -6.43
N THR A 156 6.82 13.64 -6.12
CA THR A 156 5.94 12.48 -6.04
C THR A 156 6.42 11.47 -5.00
N THR A 157 5.49 10.75 -4.41
CA THR A 157 5.79 9.55 -3.60
C THR A 157 5.86 8.30 -4.48
N GLU A 158 5.16 8.29 -5.60
CA GLU A 158 4.96 7.14 -6.49
C GLU A 158 5.40 7.48 -7.92
N PRO A 159 6.73 7.39 -8.20
CA PRO A 159 7.26 7.76 -9.50
C PRO A 159 6.78 6.83 -10.63
N GLU A 160 6.37 5.61 -10.30
CA GLU A 160 5.87 4.62 -11.27
C GLU A 160 4.53 5.04 -11.88
N GLU A 161 3.69 5.73 -11.08
CA GLU A 161 2.39 6.22 -11.52
C GLU A 161 2.47 7.47 -12.42
N LEU A 162 3.63 8.14 -12.47
CA LEU A 162 3.85 9.21 -13.43
C LEU A 162 3.94 8.64 -14.85
N ALA A 163 3.26 9.30 -15.80
CA ALA A 163 3.31 8.93 -17.21
C ALA A 163 4.76 8.76 -17.70
N THR A 164 5.05 7.64 -18.35
CA THR A 164 6.39 7.29 -18.86
C THR A 164 6.95 8.38 -19.80
N THR A 165 6.06 9.05 -20.52
CA THR A 165 6.38 10.17 -21.40
C THR A 165 6.93 11.40 -20.66
N ILE A 166 6.45 11.68 -19.45
CA ILE A 166 6.98 12.72 -18.55
C ILE A 166 8.33 12.26 -17.97
N ARG A 167 8.40 11.02 -17.50
CA ARG A 167 9.63 10.46 -16.90
C ARG A 167 10.83 10.50 -17.84
N SER A 168 10.61 10.23 -19.12
CA SER A 168 11.69 10.22 -20.13
C SER A 168 12.26 11.61 -20.47
N ARG A 169 11.56 12.71 -20.10
CA ARG A 169 11.92 14.09 -20.44
C ARG A 169 12.38 14.93 -19.24
N ALA A 170 12.26 14.41 -18.04
CA ALA A 170 12.63 15.08 -16.81
C ALA A 170 13.85 14.41 -16.16
N GLN A 171 14.70 15.23 -15.53
CA GLN A 171 15.82 14.71 -14.74
C GLN A 171 15.30 14.18 -13.40
N HIS A 172 15.48 12.88 -13.14
CA HIS A 172 14.95 12.21 -11.98
C HIS A 172 15.97 12.20 -10.82
N PHE A 173 15.52 12.65 -9.65
CA PHE A 173 16.25 12.59 -8.38
C PHE A 173 15.45 11.79 -7.36
N HIS A 174 16.09 10.77 -6.80
CA HIS A 174 15.51 9.95 -5.75
C HIS A 174 15.92 10.45 -4.37
N PHE A 175 14.95 10.81 -3.53
CA PHE A 175 15.11 11.19 -2.14
C PHE A 175 14.94 9.95 -1.26
N ARG A 176 15.99 9.56 -0.57
CA ARG A 176 15.92 8.40 0.33
C ARG A 176 15.20 8.74 1.64
N ALA A 177 14.61 7.73 2.27
CA ALA A 177 14.19 7.83 3.65
C ALA A 177 15.40 8.17 4.54
N LEU A 178 15.16 8.98 5.57
CA LEU A 178 16.20 9.31 6.54
C LEU A 178 16.43 8.13 7.49
N SER A 179 17.68 7.93 7.89
CA SER A 179 18.00 6.94 8.89
C SER A 179 17.53 7.38 10.29
N PHE A 180 17.38 6.41 11.18
CA PHE A 180 17.07 6.67 12.59
C PHE A 180 18.03 7.69 13.22
N ALA A 181 19.34 7.55 12.99
CA ALA A 181 20.36 8.44 13.50
C ALA A 181 20.21 9.87 12.96
N GLU A 182 19.98 10.03 11.64
CA GLU A 182 19.78 11.36 11.03
C GLU A 182 18.57 12.11 11.58
N ILE A 183 17.47 11.37 11.84
CA ILE A 183 16.26 11.97 12.46
C ILE A 183 16.52 12.32 13.92
N SER A 184 17.13 11.42 14.69
CA SER A 184 17.46 11.66 16.11
C SER A 184 18.36 12.88 16.28
N ASP A 185 19.43 12.98 15.45
CA ASP A 185 20.34 14.13 15.47
C ASP A 185 19.63 15.44 15.06
N ALA A 186 18.72 15.37 14.09
CA ALA A 186 17.95 16.54 13.66
C ALA A 186 16.98 17.00 14.76
N LEU A 187 16.29 16.07 15.43
CA LEU A 187 15.41 16.36 16.56
C LEU A 187 16.19 16.97 17.73
N ALA A 188 17.30 16.37 18.15
CA ALA A 188 18.15 16.88 19.24
C ALA A 188 18.66 18.29 18.95
N ARG A 189 19.11 18.54 17.71
CA ARG A 189 19.61 19.85 17.27
C ARG A 189 18.50 20.92 17.27
N ILE A 190 17.29 20.58 16.84
CA ILE A 190 16.14 21.49 16.82
C ILE A 190 15.63 21.74 18.24
N ALA A 191 15.56 20.71 19.08
CA ALA A 191 15.20 20.83 20.48
C ALA A 191 16.11 21.80 21.23
N GLY A 192 17.44 21.68 21.03
CA GLY A 192 18.40 22.62 21.61
C GLY A 192 18.18 24.08 21.17
N LYS A 193 17.82 24.30 19.89
CA LYS A 193 17.52 25.64 19.36
C LYS A 193 16.19 26.21 19.86
N GLU A 194 15.22 25.35 20.19
CA GLU A 194 13.93 25.72 20.78
C GLU A 194 13.97 25.77 22.31
N SER A 195 15.13 25.49 22.92
CA SER A 195 15.31 25.42 24.38
C SER A 195 14.42 24.37 25.05
N LEU A 196 14.12 23.28 24.33
CA LEU A 196 13.35 22.13 24.83
C LEU A 196 14.29 21.15 25.53
N THR A 197 13.88 20.66 26.70
CA THR A 197 14.57 19.57 27.40
C THR A 197 13.87 18.26 27.05
N ILE A 198 14.55 17.42 26.26
CA ILE A 198 13.96 16.15 25.75
C ILE A 198 14.83 15.00 26.23
N GLU A 199 14.22 13.98 26.82
CA GLU A 199 14.91 12.75 27.19
C GLU A 199 15.39 12.01 25.92
N PRO A 200 16.57 11.37 25.94
CA PRO A 200 17.06 10.59 24.78
C PRO A 200 16.10 9.50 24.33
N GLY A 201 15.41 8.84 25.28
CA GLY A 201 14.36 7.85 24.99
C GLY A 201 13.19 8.44 24.19
N ALA A 202 12.74 9.64 24.56
CA ALA A 202 11.67 10.36 23.86
C ALA A 202 12.07 10.68 22.40
N ILE A 203 13.31 11.12 22.17
CA ILE A 203 13.84 11.34 20.81
C ILE A 203 13.82 10.03 20.00
N ALA A 204 14.24 8.93 20.61
CA ALA A 204 14.27 7.63 19.95
C ALA A 204 12.86 7.13 19.55
N VAL A 205 11.89 7.29 20.43
CA VAL A 205 10.49 6.91 20.14
C VAL A 205 9.94 7.74 18.99
N MET A 206 10.12 9.07 19.00
CA MET A 206 9.69 9.95 17.92
C MET A 206 10.40 9.63 16.60
N ALA A 207 11.71 9.36 16.62
CA ALA A 207 12.48 9.04 15.42
C ALA A 207 12.06 7.69 14.80
N ARG A 208 11.74 6.69 15.63
CA ARG A 208 11.18 5.40 15.17
C ARG A 208 9.79 5.59 14.55
N ALA A 209 8.91 6.31 15.24
CA ALA A 209 7.53 6.56 14.78
C ALA A 209 7.46 7.39 13.49
N ALA A 210 8.49 8.16 13.17
CA ALA A 210 8.56 8.99 11.97
C ALA A 210 8.88 8.21 10.68
N GLU A 211 9.28 6.95 10.76
CA GLU A 211 9.51 6.03 9.61
C GLU A 211 10.31 6.66 8.44
N GLY A 212 11.34 7.43 8.77
CA GLY A 212 12.20 8.08 7.76
C GLY A 212 11.75 9.47 7.30
N SER A 213 10.67 10.02 7.85
CA SER A 213 10.09 11.34 7.55
C SER A 213 10.47 12.38 8.60
N LEU A 214 11.32 13.33 8.27
CA LEU A 214 11.66 14.43 9.21
C LEU A 214 10.44 15.34 9.49
N ARG A 215 9.55 15.53 8.50
CA ARG A 215 8.36 16.36 8.70
C ARG A 215 7.44 15.75 9.77
N ASP A 216 7.25 14.43 9.71
CA ASP A 216 6.37 13.74 10.65
C ASP A 216 7.02 13.70 12.05
N ALA A 217 8.36 13.52 12.15
CA ALA A 217 9.10 13.65 13.40
C ALA A 217 8.91 15.03 14.05
N LEU A 218 8.98 16.11 13.26
CA LEU A 218 8.78 17.47 13.76
C LEU A 218 7.32 17.76 14.14
N SER A 219 6.36 17.15 13.44
CA SER A 219 4.94 17.23 13.79
C SER A 219 4.64 16.50 15.09
N LEU A 220 5.28 15.34 15.33
CA LEU A 220 5.21 14.63 16.60
C LEU A 220 5.83 15.45 17.73
N LEU A 221 6.99 16.05 17.51
CA LEU A 221 7.63 16.95 18.49
C LEU A 221 6.70 18.12 18.88
N GLU A 222 6.02 18.71 17.91
CA GLU A 222 5.04 19.78 18.14
C GLU A 222 3.87 19.30 18.99
N GLN A 223 3.33 18.13 18.67
CA GLN A 223 2.21 17.51 19.38
C GLN A 223 2.58 17.20 20.83
N VAL A 224 3.76 16.62 21.05
CA VAL A 224 4.25 16.29 22.38
C VAL A 224 4.52 17.55 23.21
N ARG A 225 5.11 18.58 22.58
CA ARG A 225 5.30 19.89 23.21
C ARG A 225 3.99 20.53 23.67
N ALA A 226 2.95 20.44 22.82
CA ALA A 226 1.64 20.98 23.16
C ALA A 226 1.00 20.28 24.38
N TYR A 227 1.32 19.00 24.60
CA TYR A 227 0.83 18.20 25.73
C TYR A 227 1.66 18.40 27.01
N GLY A 228 2.98 18.24 26.92
CA GLY A 228 3.90 18.17 28.07
C GLY A 228 4.68 19.47 28.36
N GLY A 229 4.53 20.50 27.50
CA GLY A 229 5.30 21.74 27.61
C GLY A 229 6.74 21.59 27.09
N ASP A 230 7.68 22.35 27.70
CA ASP A 230 9.07 22.41 27.22
C ASP A 230 9.98 21.30 27.81
N ALA A 231 9.48 20.50 28.76
CA ALA A 231 10.16 19.33 29.31
C ALA A 231 9.43 18.05 28.84
N ILE A 232 10.07 17.29 27.95
CA ILE A 232 9.47 16.15 27.27
C ILE A 232 10.12 14.86 27.77
N THR A 233 9.33 14.00 28.40
CA THR A 233 9.75 12.68 28.89
C THR A 233 9.38 11.55 27.93
N ASP A 234 10.08 10.43 28.03
CA ASP A 234 9.79 9.23 27.25
C ASP A 234 8.35 8.72 27.48
N ALA A 235 7.90 8.72 28.73
CA ALA A 235 6.55 8.30 29.11
C ALA A 235 5.45 9.11 28.42
N GLN A 236 5.60 10.45 28.38
CA GLN A 236 4.64 11.33 27.71
C GLN A 236 4.56 11.07 26.20
N VAL A 237 5.71 10.84 25.56
CA VAL A 237 5.74 10.54 24.11
C VAL A 237 5.04 9.22 23.83
N ARG A 238 5.30 8.19 24.62
CA ARG A 238 4.65 6.88 24.47
C ARG A 238 3.13 6.96 24.68
N GLU A 239 2.70 7.70 25.71
CA GLU A 239 1.28 7.92 25.98
C GLU A 239 0.56 8.57 24.79
N ILE A 240 1.13 9.66 24.23
CA ILE A 240 0.54 10.39 23.10
C ILE A 240 0.50 9.54 21.84
N LEU A 241 1.55 8.78 21.58
CA LEU A 241 1.64 7.95 20.38
C LEU A 241 0.92 6.60 20.52
N GLY A 242 0.47 6.26 21.73
CA GLY A 242 -0.05 4.92 22.03
C GLY A 242 0.98 3.82 21.76
N VAL A 243 2.27 4.15 21.95
CA VAL A 243 3.39 3.22 21.76
C VAL A 243 3.55 2.39 23.02
N VAL A 244 3.65 1.11 22.85
CA VAL A 244 3.81 0.15 23.95
C VAL A 244 5.15 0.34 24.65
N PRO A 245 5.22 0.29 25.99
CA PRO A 245 6.46 0.33 26.74
C PRO A 245 7.44 -0.76 26.29
N GLN A 246 8.73 -0.42 26.23
CA GLN A 246 9.77 -1.37 25.80
C GLN A 246 9.81 -2.62 26.69
N GLU A 247 9.46 -2.46 27.95
CA GLU A 247 9.38 -3.53 28.96
C GLU A 247 8.42 -4.65 28.53
N ARG A 248 7.30 -4.27 27.87
CA ARG A 248 6.33 -5.26 27.36
C ARG A 248 6.88 -6.07 26.16
N LEU A 249 7.74 -5.43 25.34
CA LEU A 249 8.41 -6.11 24.22
C LEU A 249 9.54 -7.03 24.73
N ASP A 250 10.25 -6.60 25.75
CA ASP A 250 11.25 -7.45 26.44
C ASP A 250 10.58 -8.64 27.12
N GLU A 251 9.43 -8.43 27.79
CA GLU A 251 8.62 -9.49 28.40
C GLU A 251 8.13 -10.51 27.37
N LEU A 252 7.68 -10.04 26.19
CA LEU A 252 7.34 -10.91 25.06
C LEU A 252 8.54 -11.74 24.62
N THR A 253 9.71 -11.11 24.49
CA THR A 253 10.95 -11.79 24.08
C THR A 253 11.35 -12.87 25.08
N GLU A 254 11.32 -12.58 26.37
CA GLU A 254 11.59 -13.54 27.45
C GLU A 254 10.56 -14.68 27.49
N ALA A 255 9.28 -14.39 27.27
CA ALA A 255 8.22 -15.40 27.21
C ALA A 255 8.40 -16.36 26.03
N ILE A 256 8.86 -15.85 24.88
CA ILE A 256 9.17 -16.68 23.69
C ILE A 256 10.44 -17.51 23.94
N GLU A 257 11.50 -16.93 24.51
CA GLU A 257 12.71 -17.65 24.89
C GLU A 257 12.41 -18.80 25.87
N ALA A 258 11.57 -18.54 26.87
CA ALA A 258 11.12 -19.54 27.83
C ALA A 258 10.07 -20.52 27.27
N GLN A 259 9.63 -20.35 26.03
CA GLN A 259 8.56 -21.13 25.38
C GLN A 259 7.27 -21.22 26.23
N SER A 260 6.94 -20.17 26.98
CA SER A 260 5.82 -20.14 27.92
C SER A 260 4.57 -19.53 27.29
N ALA A 261 3.63 -20.39 26.88
CA ALA A 261 2.32 -19.97 26.37
C ALA A 261 1.52 -19.18 27.42
N GLU A 262 1.63 -19.54 28.70
CA GLU A 262 0.94 -18.89 29.81
C GLU A 262 1.36 -17.43 29.94
N ARG A 263 2.68 -17.13 29.91
CA ARG A 263 3.20 -15.77 29.98
C ARG A 263 2.73 -14.90 28.80
N VAL A 264 2.71 -15.47 27.60
CA VAL A 264 2.26 -14.74 26.40
C VAL A 264 0.77 -14.40 26.48
N LEU A 265 -0.07 -15.33 26.93
CA LEU A 265 -1.50 -15.07 27.09
C LEU A 265 -1.78 -14.06 28.22
N SER A 266 -1.00 -14.13 29.33
CA SER A 266 -1.08 -13.13 30.39
C SER A 266 -0.69 -11.74 29.89
N LEU A 267 0.39 -11.64 29.11
CA LEU A 267 0.81 -10.36 28.49
C LEU A 267 -0.29 -9.76 27.62
N VAL A 268 -0.97 -10.56 26.77
CA VAL A 268 -2.07 -10.08 25.94
C VAL A 268 -3.25 -9.61 26.79
N HIS A 269 -3.56 -10.36 27.86
CA HIS A 269 -4.60 -9.98 28.81
C HIS A 269 -4.29 -8.62 29.49
N ASP A 270 -3.05 -8.42 29.95
CA ASP A 270 -2.62 -7.19 30.60
C ASP A 270 -2.67 -6.00 29.63
N LEU A 271 -2.23 -6.17 28.39
CA LEU A 271 -2.34 -5.15 27.34
C LEU A 271 -3.79 -4.71 27.11
N LEU A 272 -4.73 -5.66 27.13
CA LEU A 272 -6.16 -5.35 27.00
C LEU A 272 -6.71 -4.63 28.23
N ALA A 273 -6.32 -5.08 29.43
CA ALA A 273 -6.74 -4.45 30.67
C ALA A 273 -6.22 -3.00 30.80
N GLU A 274 -5.04 -2.71 30.25
CA GLU A 274 -4.45 -1.38 30.15
C GLU A 274 -5.06 -0.52 29.01
N GLY A 275 -5.93 -1.11 28.19
CA GLY A 275 -6.54 -0.42 27.04
C GLY A 275 -5.58 -0.15 25.87
N GLN A 276 -4.48 -0.91 25.78
CA GLN A 276 -3.49 -0.77 24.73
C GLN A 276 -4.05 -1.23 23.36
N ASN A 277 -3.61 -0.57 22.29
CA ASN A 277 -3.98 -0.94 20.93
C ASN A 277 -3.17 -2.16 20.46
N LEU A 278 -3.83 -3.30 20.27
CA LEU A 278 -3.19 -4.55 19.89
C LEU A 278 -2.50 -4.50 18.51
N ALA A 279 -3.02 -3.73 17.57
CA ALA A 279 -2.38 -3.55 16.27
C ALA A 279 -1.10 -2.71 16.38
N SER A 280 -1.07 -1.70 17.27
CA SER A 280 0.14 -0.94 17.60
C SER A 280 1.16 -1.83 18.29
N PHE A 281 0.76 -2.66 19.27
CA PHE A 281 1.64 -3.63 19.90
C PHE A 281 2.29 -4.57 18.87
N CYS A 282 1.50 -5.14 17.98
CA CYS A 282 2.02 -6.04 16.94
C CYS A 282 3.03 -5.33 16.01
N ARG A 283 2.79 -4.07 15.65
CA ARG A 283 3.72 -3.25 14.85
C ARG A 283 5.04 -3.00 15.59
N GLU A 284 4.97 -2.66 16.87
CA GLU A 284 6.17 -2.48 17.71
C GLU A 284 6.94 -3.80 17.86
N ALA A 285 6.25 -4.92 18.05
CA ALA A 285 6.86 -6.24 18.08
C ALA A 285 7.58 -6.58 16.77
N ILE A 286 6.98 -6.26 15.60
CA ILE A 286 7.64 -6.40 14.29
C ILE A 286 8.96 -5.61 14.26
N GLY A 287 8.93 -4.34 14.69
CA GLY A 287 10.12 -3.48 14.75
C GLY A 287 11.19 -4.03 15.69
N HIS A 288 10.77 -4.52 16.85
CA HIS A 288 11.64 -5.12 17.86
C HIS A 288 12.33 -6.39 17.32
N PHE A 289 11.58 -7.36 16.81
CA PHE A 289 12.14 -8.59 16.25
C PHE A 289 13.00 -8.34 15.00
N ARG A 290 12.67 -7.32 14.18
CA ARG A 290 13.56 -6.88 13.10
C ARG A 290 14.91 -6.40 13.65
N ASN A 291 14.91 -5.60 14.71
CA ASN A 291 16.15 -5.13 15.31
C ASN A 291 16.97 -6.28 15.90
N LEU A 292 16.32 -7.29 16.54
CA LEU A 292 17.00 -8.51 17.00
C LEU A 292 17.62 -9.28 15.84
N LEU A 293 16.90 -9.48 14.73
CA LEU A 293 17.39 -10.16 13.55
C LEU A 293 18.59 -9.42 12.93
N VAL A 294 18.48 -8.10 12.76
CA VAL A 294 19.60 -7.28 12.22
C VAL A 294 20.81 -7.32 13.15
N ALA A 295 20.59 -7.24 14.46
CA ALA A 295 21.67 -7.33 15.45
C ALA A 295 22.34 -8.71 15.43
N ARG A 296 21.58 -9.79 15.18
CA ARG A 296 22.11 -11.16 15.06
C ARG A 296 22.97 -11.34 13.83
N VAL A 297 22.53 -10.81 12.69
CA VAL A 297 23.20 -10.98 11.39
C VAL A 297 24.36 -9.99 11.19
N CYS A 298 24.13 -8.70 11.49
CA CYS A 298 25.08 -7.61 11.19
C CYS A 298 25.87 -7.13 12.43
N GLY A 299 25.51 -7.61 13.62
CA GLY A 299 26.03 -7.09 14.89
C GLY A 299 25.22 -5.90 15.43
N ALA A 300 25.19 -5.75 16.74
CA ALA A 300 24.42 -4.71 17.44
C ALA A 300 24.91 -3.28 17.18
N GLU A 301 26.18 -3.11 16.79
CA GLU A 301 26.78 -1.80 16.49
C GLU A 301 26.45 -1.31 15.06
N SER A 302 25.74 -2.10 14.27
CA SER A 302 25.36 -1.73 12.91
C SER A 302 24.41 -0.53 12.91
N ASP A 303 24.59 0.40 11.96
CA ASP A 303 23.70 1.54 11.72
C ASP A 303 22.30 1.12 11.26
N LEU A 304 22.13 -0.16 10.89
CA LEU A 304 20.83 -0.74 10.50
C LEU A 304 19.94 -1.05 11.72
N VAL A 305 20.52 -1.11 12.93
CA VAL A 305 19.78 -1.30 14.19
C VAL A 305 19.20 0.04 14.63
N ALA A 306 17.88 0.14 14.64
CA ALA A 306 17.16 1.34 15.07
C ALA A 306 17.06 1.41 16.62
N ALA A 307 18.21 1.52 17.29
CA ALA A 307 18.33 1.60 18.74
C ALA A 307 19.37 2.64 19.14
N LEU A 308 19.17 3.27 20.29
CA LEU A 308 20.15 4.16 20.88
C LEU A 308 21.42 3.38 21.29
N PRO A 309 22.59 4.06 21.41
CA PRO A 309 23.82 3.41 21.86
C PRO A 309 23.66 2.67 23.19
N ASP A 310 22.89 3.23 24.13
CA ASP A 310 22.63 2.65 25.45
C ASP A 310 21.69 1.44 25.42
N GLU A 311 20.83 1.34 24.38
CA GLU A 311 19.90 0.20 24.17
C GLU A 311 20.58 -0.98 23.46
N ARG A 312 21.63 -0.73 22.68
CA ARG A 312 22.33 -1.73 21.86
C ARG A 312 22.83 -2.96 22.63
N PRO A 313 23.39 -2.85 23.85
CA PRO A 313 23.81 -4.00 24.64
C PRO A 313 22.62 -4.93 25.02
N ARG A 314 21.43 -4.35 25.29
CA ARG A 314 20.20 -5.11 25.59
C ARG A 314 19.72 -5.86 24.33
N VAL A 315 19.69 -5.18 23.18
CA VAL A 315 19.33 -5.78 21.90
C VAL A 315 20.31 -6.91 21.53
N ALA A 316 21.63 -6.72 21.75
CA ALA A 316 22.63 -7.74 21.51
C ALA A 316 22.41 -8.99 22.38
N LYS A 317 22.13 -8.78 23.68
CA LYS A 317 21.86 -9.88 24.63
C LYS A 317 20.60 -10.66 24.22
N ALA A 318 19.50 -9.98 23.91
CA ALA A 318 18.26 -10.61 23.49
C ALA A 318 18.42 -11.35 22.15
N ALA A 319 19.14 -10.76 21.18
CA ALA A 319 19.41 -11.39 19.89
C ALA A 319 20.26 -12.67 19.99
N ALA A 320 21.15 -12.74 21.00
CA ALA A 320 22.00 -13.92 21.23
C ALA A 320 21.21 -15.15 21.67
N ALA A 321 20.02 -14.98 22.24
CA ALA A 321 19.16 -16.07 22.72
C ALA A 321 18.47 -16.85 21.57
N PHE A 322 18.45 -16.32 20.35
CA PHE A 322 17.74 -16.90 19.21
C PHE A 322 18.66 -17.20 18.04
N SER A 323 18.29 -18.19 17.23
CA SER A 323 18.92 -18.44 15.93
C SER A 323 18.44 -17.42 14.88
N GLU A 324 19.16 -17.27 13.78
CA GLU A 324 18.75 -16.42 12.65
C GLU A 324 17.46 -16.95 12.01
N GLU A 325 17.35 -18.27 11.90
CA GLU A 325 16.18 -18.96 11.36
C GLU A 325 14.94 -18.72 12.21
N ASP A 326 15.06 -18.79 13.54
CA ASP A 326 13.95 -18.54 14.46
C ASP A 326 13.47 -17.09 14.38
N LEU A 327 14.40 -16.13 14.40
CA LEU A 327 14.06 -14.72 14.28
C LEU A 327 13.37 -14.41 12.93
N THR A 328 13.80 -15.08 11.86
CA THR A 328 13.17 -14.93 10.54
C THR A 328 11.75 -15.49 10.54
N ARG A 329 11.54 -16.67 11.16
CA ARG A 329 10.18 -17.25 11.31
C ARG A 329 9.29 -16.37 12.18
N TYR A 330 9.78 -15.88 13.32
CA TYR A 330 9.02 -14.99 14.20
C TYR A 330 8.62 -13.71 13.50
N PHE A 331 9.54 -13.13 12.74
CA PHE A 331 9.26 -11.93 11.95
C PHE A 331 8.14 -12.18 10.92
N GLN A 332 8.18 -13.30 10.20
CA GLN A 332 7.12 -13.68 9.26
C GLN A 332 5.78 -13.88 9.95
N ILE A 333 5.74 -14.60 11.07
CA ILE A 333 4.50 -14.81 11.84
C ILE A 333 3.90 -13.50 12.31
N LEU A 334 4.73 -12.54 12.76
CA LEU A 334 4.26 -11.23 13.20
C LEU A 334 3.69 -10.41 12.03
N LEU A 335 4.31 -10.47 10.84
CA LEU A 335 3.79 -9.80 9.64
C LEU A 335 2.40 -10.35 9.27
N ASP A 336 2.25 -11.67 9.23
CA ASP A 336 0.96 -12.33 8.93
C ASP A 336 -0.09 -11.98 10.00
N THR A 337 0.31 -11.96 11.27
CA THR A 337 -0.57 -11.59 12.39
C THR A 337 -1.01 -10.13 12.29
N HIS A 338 -0.11 -9.22 11.93
CA HIS A 338 -0.44 -7.81 11.75
C HIS A 338 -1.46 -7.60 10.61
N GLU A 339 -1.33 -8.35 9.53
CA GLU A 339 -2.28 -8.30 8.41
C GLU A 339 -3.66 -8.85 8.84
N ASP A 340 -3.70 -9.95 9.60
CA ASP A 340 -4.93 -10.49 10.18
C ASP A 340 -5.61 -9.48 11.11
N LEU A 341 -4.86 -8.78 11.98
CA LEU A 341 -5.37 -7.74 12.88
C LEU A 341 -6.01 -6.57 12.14
N ARG A 342 -5.54 -6.25 10.92
CA ARG A 342 -6.11 -5.16 10.11
C ARG A 342 -7.38 -5.54 9.36
N ARG A 343 -7.51 -6.80 8.96
CA ARG A 343 -8.56 -7.26 8.04
C ARG A 343 -9.72 -7.97 8.73
N ARG A 344 -9.48 -8.54 9.92
CA ARG A 344 -10.45 -9.43 10.56
C ARG A 344 -11.01 -8.83 11.83
N PRO A 345 -12.28 -9.13 12.18
CA PRO A 345 -12.80 -8.87 13.51
C PRO A 345 -12.05 -9.73 14.56
N ASP A 346 -12.23 -9.43 15.84
CA ASP A 346 -11.64 -10.14 16.98
C ASP A 346 -10.11 -10.08 17.03
N GLN A 347 -9.56 -8.85 17.03
CA GLN A 347 -8.12 -8.59 17.11
C GLN A 347 -7.41 -9.35 18.23
N HIS A 348 -8.07 -9.49 19.38
CA HIS A 348 -7.56 -10.25 20.53
C HIS A 348 -7.20 -11.70 20.16
N LEU A 349 -8.14 -12.44 19.57
CA LEU A 349 -7.95 -13.82 19.16
C LEU A 349 -6.81 -13.98 18.14
N HIS A 350 -6.73 -13.06 17.17
CA HIS A 350 -5.69 -13.11 16.15
C HIS A 350 -4.30 -12.86 16.72
N LEU A 351 -4.17 -11.92 17.67
CA LEU A 351 -2.90 -11.68 18.35
C LEU A 351 -2.47 -12.91 19.18
N GLU A 352 -3.35 -13.45 20.00
CA GLU A 352 -3.06 -14.65 20.79
C GLU A 352 -2.61 -15.83 19.91
N MET A 353 -3.34 -16.08 18.83
CA MET A 353 -3.00 -17.14 17.87
C MET A 353 -1.64 -16.90 17.20
N GLY A 354 -1.33 -15.66 16.82
CA GLY A 354 -0.05 -15.28 16.23
C GLY A 354 1.11 -15.53 17.19
N LEU A 355 0.98 -15.05 18.43
CA LEU A 355 2.02 -15.22 19.45
C LEU A 355 2.20 -16.69 19.88
N LEU A 356 1.11 -17.45 19.98
CA LEU A 356 1.19 -18.90 20.22
C LEU A 356 1.87 -19.66 19.06
N ARG A 357 1.69 -19.21 17.81
CA ARG A 357 2.44 -19.75 16.66
C ARG A 357 3.94 -19.51 16.79
N MET A 358 4.37 -18.34 17.32
CA MET A 358 5.79 -18.07 17.57
C MET A 358 6.38 -19.06 18.57
N ILE A 359 5.70 -19.33 19.69
CA ILE A 359 6.15 -20.32 20.68
C ILE A 359 6.28 -21.72 20.04
N ASN A 360 5.28 -22.12 19.25
CA ASN A 360 5.30 -23.44 18.62
C ASN A 360 6.38 -23.53 17.52
N ALA A 361 6.66 -22.42 16.83
CA ALA A 361 7.72 -22.36 15.82
C ALA A 361 9.12 -22.56 16.42
N GLY A 362 9.37 -22.06 17.64
CA GLY A 362 10.62 -22.30 18.38
C GLY A 362 10.80 -23.74 18.89
N ARG A 363 9.74 -24.56 18.84
CA ARG A 363 9.80 -25.98 19.20
C ARG A 363 10.14 -26.88 18.03
N LEU A 364 10.14 -26.39 16.81
CA LEU A 364 10.49 -27.16 15.62
C LEU A 364 12.02 -27.31 15.57
N ALA A 365 12.51 -28.52 15.91
CA ALA A 365 13.92 -28.84 15.73
C ALA A 365 14.31 -28.66 14.25
N PRO A 366 15.51 -28.12 13.94
CA PRO A 366 16.01 -28.06 12.58
C PRO A 366 15.98 -29.45 11.93
N LEU A 367 15.53 -29.53 10.68
CA LEU A 367 15.39 -30.81 9.96
C LEU A 367 16.73 -31.56 9.92
N GLU A 368 17.84 -30.83 9.93
CA GLU A 368 19.20 -31.34 9.98
C GLU A 368 19.53 -32.06 11.28
N GLU A 369 19.05 -31.58 12.45
CA GLU A 369 19.22 -32.27 13.73
C GLU A 369 18.40 -33.56 13.79
N LEU A 370 17.16 -33.55 13.32
CA LEU A 370 16.33 -34.75 13.22
C LEU A 370 16.93 -35.78 12.25
N LEU A 371 17.51 -35.33 11.12
CA LEU A 371 18.21 -36.20 10.19
C LEU A 371 19.52 -36.73 10.78
N ALA A 372 20.24 -35.94 11.58
CA ALA A 372 21.44 -36.36 12.26
C ALA A 372 21.13 -37.38 13.37
N GLU A 373 20.04 -37.21 14.13
CA GLU A 373 19.56 -38.17 15.12
C GLU A 373 19.12 -39.49 14.46
N LEU A 374 18.36 -39.43 13.37
CA LEU A 374 17.98 -40.62 12.61
C LEU A 374 19.18 -41.32 11.97
N GLY A 375 20.18 -40.54 11.54
CA GLY A 375 21.46 -41.07 11.02
C GLY A 375 22.30 -41.78 12.08
N ASN A 376 22.27 -41.29 13.33
CA ASN A 376 22.97 -41.91 14.46
C ASN A 376 22.27 -43.17 15.00
N GLU A 377 20.93 -43.23 14.98
CA GLU A 377 20.19 -44.45 15.40
C GLU A 377 20.40 -45.63 14.44
N THR A 378 20.66 -45.35 13.15
CA THR A 378 20.96 -46.42 12.17
C THR A 378 22.37 -46.98 12.29
N SER A 379 23.32 -46.29 12.95
CA SER A 379 24.70 -46.75 13.14
C SER A 379 24.97 -47.50 14.46
N SER A 380 23.99 -47.62 15.36
CA SER A 380 24.14 -48.27 16.66
C SER A 380 23.51 -49.68 16.79
N ARG A 381 23.30 -50.39 15.67
CA ARG A 381 22.91 -51.79 15.73
C ARG A 381 24.15 -52.69 15.74
N PRO A 382 24.44 -53.40 16.84
CA PRO A 382 25.55 -54.34 16.86
C PRO A 382 25.24 -55.57 15.98
N ALA A 383 26.14 -55.88 15.09
CA ALA A 383 26.11 -57.07 14.29
C ALA A 383 26.32 -58.30 15.21
N SER A 384 25.27 -59.07 15.47
CA SER A 384 25.38 -60.40 16.01
C SER A 384 24.94 -61.39 14.95
N GLY A 385 25.95 -62.13 14.46
CA GLY A 385 25.76 -63.15 13.45
C GLY A 385 25.15 -64.43 14.03
N ALA A 386 24.37 -65.12 13.21
CA ALA A 386 24.32 -66.58 13.11
C ALA A 386 23.46 -67.02 11.93
N SER A 387 24.02 -67.91 11.17
CA SER A 387 23.50 -68.59 10.00
C SER A 387 22.26 -69.45 10.27
N ALA A 388 21.29 -69.49 9.33
CA ALA A 388 20.69 -70.75 8.82
C ALA A 388 19.60 -70.41 7.77
N GLU A 389 19.74 -70.99 6.61
CA GLU A 389 18.73 -71.16 5.53
C GLU A 389 17.80 -72.35 5.84
N PRO A 390 16.82 -72.70 4.94
CA PRO A 390 15.69 -71.95 4.38
C PRO A 390 14.36 -72.68 4.59
N GLY A 391 13.26 -71.99 4.41
CA GLY A 391 11.93 -72.62 4.44
C GLY A 391 10.85 -71.74 3.77
N ALA A 392 10.54 -72.09 2.56
CA ALA A 392 9.47 -71.51 1.78
C ALA A 392 8.08 -71.80 2.36
N ARG A 393 7.25 -70.77 2.50
CA ARG A 393 5.80 -70.96 2.38
C ARG A 393 5.09 -69.69 1.94
N ARG A 394 4.59 -69.81 0.77
CA ARG A 394 3.68 -68.93 0.03
C ARG A 394 2.28 -69.04 0.65
N VAL A 395 1.64 -67.95 1.03
CA VAL A 395 0.16 -67.83 1.04
C VAL A 395 -0.25 -66.43 0.63
N GLN A 396 -1.19 -66.42 -0.28
CA GLN A 396 -1.82 -65.27 -0.96
C GLN A 396 -2.85 -64.52 -0.09
N PRO A 397 -3.40 -63.43 -0.63
CA PRO A 397 -4.06 -62.34 0.12
C PRO A 397 -5.58 -62.56 0.24
N ALA A 398 -6.18 -61.90 1.21
CA ALA A 398 -7.63 -61.76 1.31
C ALA A 398 -7.99 -60.27 1.50
N ALA A 399 -8.84 -59.82 0.61
CA ALA A 399 -9.49 -58.52 0.59
C ALA A 399 -10.83 -58.56 1.37
N PRO A 400 -11.67 -57.55 1.32
CA PRO A 400 -12.11 -56.78 2.49
C PRO A 400 -13.55 -57.07 2.90
N ASN A 401 -13.96 -56.60 4.06
CA ASN A 401 -15.39 -56.59 4.41
C ASN A 401 -15.81 -55.23 4.97
N SER A 402 -16.78 -54.69 4.26
CA SER A 402 -17.66 -53.62 4.60
C SER A 402 -18.67 -53.99 5.66
N ALA A 403 -18.98 -53.10 6.59
CA ALA A 403 -20.35 -53.01 7.11
C ALA A 403 -20.59 -51.63 7.75
N ALA A 404 -21.63 -51.06 7.25
CA ALA A 404 -22.29 -49.82 7.65
C ALA A 404 -22.94 -49.92 9.04
N SER A 405 -23.06 -48.81 9.73
CA SER A 405 -24.24 -48.57 10.57
C SER A 405 -24.51 -47.09 10.78
N ALA A 406 -25.77 -46.77 10.63
CA ALA A 406 -26.46 -45.54 10.47
C ALA A 406 -26.61 -44.68 11.74
N ALA A 407 -27.00 -43.44 11.49
CA ALA A 407 -27.37 -42.34 12.36
C ALA A 407 -28.48 -42.66 13.41
N PRO A 408 -28.83 -41.67 14.32
CA PRO A 408 -29.82 -40.71 13.89
C PRO A 408 -29.62 -39.25 14.36
N ALA A 409 -30.23 -38.38 13.59
CA ALA A 409 -30.43 -36.96 13.82
C ALA A 409 -31.43 -36.70 14.97
N GLN A 410 -31.20 -35.65 15.73
CA GLN A 410 -32.23 -34.99 16.51
C GLN A 410 -32.29 -33.49 16.19
N SER A 411 -33.47 -33.12 15.70
CA SER A 411 -33.97 -31.77 15.47
C SER A 411 -34.31 -31.07 16.78
N ILE A 412 -33.91 -29.80 16.93
CA ILE A 412 -34.51 -28.90 17.91
C ILE A 412 -35.05 -27.66 17.20
N ARG A 413 -36.27 -27.42 17.53
CA ARG A 413 -37.30 -26.51 17.04
C ARG A 413 -36.99 -25.05 17.42
N ALA A 414 -37.30 -24.15 16.50
CA ALA A 414 -37.26 -22.71 16.67
C ALA A 414 -38.49 -22.24 17.47
N GLU A 415 -38.31 -21.32 18.37
CA GLU A 415 -39.41 -20.48 18.93
C GLU A 415 -39.19 -19.02 18.53
N LYS A 416 -40.25 -18.48 17.95
CA LYS A 416 -40.44 -17.05 17.60
C LYS A 416 -40.75 -16.24 18.85
N SER A 417 -40.12 -15.09 19.01
CA SER A 417 -40.69 -14.00 19.78
C SER A 417 -40.59 -12.70 18.97
N ALA A 418 -41.76 -12.20 18.62
CA ALA A 418 -41.98 -10.89 18.01
C ALA A 418 -41.95 -9.81 19.08
N ARG A 419 -41.35 -8.67 18.79
CA ARG A 419 -41.60 -7.42 19.52
C ARG A 419 -41.72 -6.26 18.54
N GLU A 420 -42.89 -5.65 18.59
CA GLU A 420 -43.38 -4.52 17.83
C GLU A 420 -42.58 -3.25 18.09
N ILE A 421 -42.48 -2.44 17.04
CA ILE A 421 -41.99 -1.04 17.06
C ILE A 421 -43.20 -0.14 16.76
N PRO A 422 -43.46 0.93 17.51
CA PRO A 422 -44.46 1.90 17.10
C PRO A 422 -43.86 2.98 16.19
N ALA A 423 -44.65 3.32 15.20
CA ALA A 423 -44.45 4.41 14.26
C ALA A 423 -44.74 5.78 14.91
N ALA A 424 -44.01 6.79 14.48
CA ALA A 424 -44.44 8.19 14.64
C ALA A 424 -44.23 8.93 13.31
N SER A 425 -45.31 9.54 12.93
CA SER A 425 -45.63 10.21 11.68
C SER A 425 -45.17 11.66 11.59
N ALA A 426 -45.13 12.11 10.30
CA ALA A 426 -45.52 13.42 9.76
C ALA A 426 -44.49 14.55 9.93
N GLU A 427 -44.28 15.47 9.01
CA GLU A 427 -45.17 16.17 8.09
C GLU A 427 -44.33 16.80 6.95
N ALA A 428 -45.01 16.97 5.82
CA ALA A 428 -44.54 17.63 4.62
C ALA A 428 -44.59 19.16 4.76
N GLN A 429 -43.70 19.86 4.08
CA GLN A 429 -44.03 21.18 3.51
C GLN A 429 -43.32 21.42 2.18
N ASP A 430 -44.17 21.72 1.25
CA ASP A 430 -44.12 22.18 -0.11
C ASP A 430 -43.35 23.50 -0.30
N ALA A 431 -42.56 23.65 -1.33
CA ALA A 431 -42.40 24.93 -2.04
C ALA A 431 -41.82 24.71 -3.46
N ALA A 432 -42.68 25.01 -4.39
CA ALA A 432 -42.42 25.08 -5.82
C ALA A 432 -41.53 26.27 -6.21
N SER A 433 -40.70 26.11 -7.27
CA SER A 433 -40.58 27.09 -8.40
C SER A 433 -39.58 26.64 -9.49
N ARG A 434 -40.10 26.39 -10.58
CA ARG A 434 -39.88 26.66 -12.05
C ARG A 434 -38.46 26.76 -12.64
N PRO A 435 -38.36 26.47 -13.98
CA PRO A 435 -37.17 25.93 -14.63
C PRO A 435 -36.40 26.97 -15.42
N ILE A 436 -35.09 26.72 -15.61
CA ILE A 436 -34.28 27.36 -16.64
C ILE A 436 -33.63 26.29 -17.50
N ALA A 437 -33.91 26.40 -18.78
CA ALA A 437 -33.35 25.57 -19.85
C ALA A 437 -31.87 25.90 -20.12
N GLY A 438 -31.09 24.87 -20.40
CA GLY A 438 -29.72 25.02 -20.89
C GLY A 438 -29.09 23.64 -21.03
N THR A 439 -29.17 23.09 -22.23
CA THR A 439 -28.58 21.82 -22.64
C THR A 439 -27.07 22.00 -22.88
N PRO A 440 -26.20 21.18 -22.30
CA PRO A 440 -24.90 20.86 -22.88
C PRO A 440 -24.93 19.48 -23.56
N PRO A 441 -24.08 19.22 -24.57
CA PRO A 441 -24.09 17.97 -25.32
C PRO A 441 -23.55 16.83 -24.44
N GLY A 442 -24.28 15.72 -24.43
CA GLY A 442 -23.96 14.54 -23.68
C GLY A 442 -22.75 13.77 -24.22
N PRO A 443 -22.13 12.96 -23.39
CA PRO A 443 -21.07 12.04 -23.80
C PRO A 443 -21.65 10.90 -24.67
N VAL A 444 -20.84 10.48 -25.61
CA VAL A 444 -21.12 9.42 -26.60
C VAL A 444 -21.50 8.14 -25.85
N ALA A 445 -22.76 7.76 -25.93
CA ALA A 445 -23.26 6.49 -25.42
C ALA A 445 -22.55 5.34 -26.16
N GLN A 446 -21.82 4.50 -25.44
CA GLN A 446 -21.41 3.20 -25.93
C GLN A 446 -22.69 2.39 -26.23
N MET A 447 -22.93 2.07 -27.50
CA MET A 447 -24.04 1.25 -27.90
C MET A 447 -23.89 -0.14 -27.28
N ALA A 448 -24.77 -0.47 -26.34
CA ALA A 448 -24.84 -1.80 -25.74
C ALA A 448 -25.12 -2.83 -26.86
N GLN A 449 -24.35 -3.90 -26.90
CA GLN A 449 -24.58 -5.01 -27.84
C GLN A 449 -25.84 -5.76 -27.42
N ILE A 450 -26.82 -5.84 -28.33
CA ILE A 450 -28.09 -6.55 -28.12
C ILE A 450 -27.94 -7.93 -28.76
N GLY A 451 -28.01 -8.98 -27.92
CA GLY A 451 -27.98 -10.38 -28.36
C GLY A 451 -29.28 -11.11 -28.02
N GLY A 452 -29.75 -12.00 -28.92
CA GLY A 452 -30.77 -13.00 -28.64
C GLY A 452 -32.15 -12.49 -28.20
N GLY A 453 -33.00 -12.04 -29.12
CA GLY A 453 -34.45 -11.89 -28.87
C GLY A 453 -34.94 -10.66 -28.14
N LEU A 454 -34.10 -9.67 -27.85
CA LEU A 454 -34.46 -8.36 -27.29
C LEU A 454 -34.38 -7.28 -28.38
N GLU A 455 -35.43 -6.44 -28.47
CA GLU A 455 -35.42 -5.26 -29.34
C GLU A 455 -34.82 -4.06 -28.60
N ALA A 456 -34.09 -3.20 -29.31
CA ALA A 456 -33.47 -1.97 -28.72
C ALA A 456 -34.52 -1.11 -28.03
N ALA A 457 -35.69 -0.97 -28.61
CA ALA A 457 -36.82 -0.23 -28.04
C ALA A 457 -37.28 -0.76 -26.66
N GLN A 458 -37.15 -2.06 -26.41
CA GLN A 458 -37.54 -2.69 -25.14
C GLN A 458 -36.49 -2.39 -24.04
N VAL A 459 -35.20 -2.40 -24.40
CA VAL A 459 -34.12 -2.03 -23.48
C VAL A 459 -34.24 -0.56 -23.07
N ASP A 460 -34.52 0.32 -24.06
CA ASP A 460 -34.70 1.75 -23.80
C ASP A 460 -35.96 2.03 -22.93
N ALA A 461 -37.03 1.27 -23.16
CA ALA A 461 -38.24 1.35 -22.33
C ALA A 461 -37.97 0.91 -20.87
N ILE A 462 -37.17 -0.15 -20.65
CA ILE A 462 -36.78 -0.59 -19.30
C ILE A 462 -35.88 0.45 -18.62
N LYS A 463 -34.91 1.01 -19.35
CA LYS A 463 -34.04 2.08 -18.83
C LYS A 463 -34.85 3.32 -18.45
N ALA A 464 -35.73 3.79 -19.33
CA ALA A 464 -36.58 4.95 -19.06
C ALA A 464 -37.51 4.74 -17.86
N ALA A 465 -38.12 3.55 -17.73
CA ALA A 465 -38.97 3.21 -16.60
C ALA A 465 -38.18 3.11 -15.29
N ALA A 466 -36.95 2.61 -15.34
CA ALA A 466 -36.07 2.55 -14.16
C ALA A 466 -35.64 3.94 -13.70
N PHE A 467 -35.26 4.84 -14.62
CA PHE A 467 -34.97 6.24 -14.30
C PHE A 467 -36.17 6.99 -13.72
N ALA A 468 -37.38 6.70 -14.24
CA ALA A 468 -38.60 7.32 -13.76
C ALA A 468 -39.00 6.90 -12.33
N GLN A 469 -38.71 5.65 -11.95
CA GLN A 469 -38.99 5.14 -10.62
C GLN A 469 -37.91 5.47 -9.58
N GLN A 470 -36.65 5.34 -9.97
CA GLN A 470 -35.53 5.62 -9.08
C GLN A 470 -34.27 5.93 -9.92
N LYS A 471 -33.77 7.17 -9.82
CA LYS A 471 -32.60 7.64 -10.57
C LYS A 471 -31.37 6.75 -10.37
N PHE A 472 -31.10 6.33 -9.12
CA PHE A 472 -30.01 5.42 -8.79
C PHE A 472 -30.10 4.05 -9.48
N LEU A 473 -31.31 3.46 -9.58
CA LEU A 473 -31.51 2.21 -10.29
C LEU A 473 -31.25 2.38 -11.80
N GLY A 474 -31.67 3.52 -12.37
CA GLY A 474 -31.39 3.87 -13.75
C GLY A 474 -29.89 3.96 -14.04
N GLU A 475 -29.13 4.64 -13.18
CA GLU A 475 -27.67 4.76 -13.28
C GLU A 475 -27.00 3.37 -13.18
N LEU A 476 -27.42 2.49 -12.26
CA LEU A 476 -26.85 1.14 -12.14
C LEU A 476 -27.03 0.31 -13.42
N ILE A 477 -28.20 0.32 -14.04
CA ILE A 477 -28.46 -0.49 -15.24
C ILE A 477 -27.87 0.11 -16.53
N GLU A 478 -27.50 1.39 -16.52
CA GLU A 478 -26.83 2.04 -17.66
C GLU A 478 -25.43 1.48 -17.90
N HIS A 479 -24.77 1.01 -16.85
CA HIS A 479 -23.45 0.38 -16.93
C HIS A 479 -23.46 -1.07 -17.44
N ALA A 480 -24.62 -1.64 -17.75
CA ALA A 480 -24.71 -2.95 -18.38
C ALA A 480 -24.24 -2.87 -19.84
N SER A 481 -23.19 -3.63 -20.18
CA SER A 481 -22.58 -3.69 -21.52
C SER A 481 -23.44 -4.42 -22.53
N ARG A 482 -24.21 -5.43 -22.08
CA ARG A 482 -24.97 -6.31 -22.94
C ARG A 482 -26.25 -6.79 -22.27
N TRP A 483 -27.31 -6.90 -23.07
CA TRP A 483 -28.61 -7.40 -22.65
C TRP A 483 -29.03 -8.58 -23.54
N GLU A 484 -29.46 -9.68 -22.92
CA GLU A 484 -29.93 -10.87 -23.61
C GLU A 484 -31.25 -11.34 -23.00
N ARG A 485 -32.12 -11.89 -23.86
CA ARG A 485 -33.34 -12.57 -23.42
C ARG A 485 -33.31 -14.00 -23.88
N ASP A 486 -33.47 -14.94 -22.94
CA ASP A 486 -33.56 -16.36 -23.19
C ASP A 486 -34.85 -16.88 -22.57
N GLY A 487 -35.89 -17.04 -23.43
CA GLY A 487 -37.23 -17.45 -23.01
C GLY A 487 -37.86 -16.50 -21.99
N GLY A 488 -37.97 -16.91 -20.75
CA GLY A 488 -38.53 -16.14 -19.63
C GLY A 488 -37.49 -15.45 -18.75
N GLU A 489 -36.24 -15.34 -19.15
CA GLU A 489 -35.15 -14.76 -18.40
C GLU A 489 -34.50 -13.60 -19.16
N VAL A 490 -34.27 -12.47 -18.50
CA VAL A 490 -33.48 -11.34 -19.02
C VAL A 490 -32.15 -11.32 -18.26
N ARG A 491 -31.05 -11.39 -19.01
CA ARG A 491 -29.69 -11.38 -18.50
C ARG A 491 -29.00 -10.05 -18.79
N LEU A 492 -28.53 -9.39 -17.76
CA LEU A 492 -27.70 -8.19 -17.85
C LEU A 492 -26.25 -8.57 -17.64
N PHE A 493 -25.39 -8.19 -18.58
CA PHE A 493 -23.94 -8.42 -18.49
C PHE A 493 -23.24 -7.13 -18.11
N PHE A 494 -22.36 -7.21 -17.12
CA PHE A 494 -21.54 -6.10 -16.67
C PHE A 494 -20.06 -6.40 -16.94
N PRO A 495 -19.27 -5.42 -17.38
CA PRO A 495 -17.83 -5.58 -17.50
C PRO A 495 -17.20 -5.84 -16.12
N THR A 496 -16.06 -6.54 -16.08
CA THR A 496 -15.34 -6.88 -14.85
C THR A 496 -14.97 -5.66 -14.02
N GLU A 497 -14.74 -4.52 -14.65
CA GLU A 497 -14.47 -3.23 -14.01
C GLU A 497 -15.66 -2.69 -13.21
N SER A 498 -16.87 -3.05 -13.60
CA SER A 498 -18.13 -2.63 -12.93
C SER A 498 -18.69 -3.67 -11.96
N ARG A 499 -17.85 -4.57 -11.43
CA ARG A 499 -18.24 -5.65 -10.51
C ARG A 499 -19.02 -5.14 -9.29
N ALA A 500 -18.55 -4.04 -8.67
CA ALA A 500 -19.22 -3.44 -7.52
C ALA A 500 -20.65 -2.99 -7.84
N LEU A 501 -20.89 -2.41 -9.02
CA LEU A 501 -22.22 -2.00 -9.47
C LEU A 501 -23.13 -3.20 -9.75
N ALA A 502 -22.59 -4.28 -10.31
CA ALA A 502 -23.30 -5.54 -10.50
C ALA A 502 -23.73 -6.17 -9.16
N GLU A 503 -22.86 -6.17 -8.16
CA GLU A 503 -23.15 -6.67 -6.80
C GLU A 503 -24.21 -5.79 -6.09
N MET A 504 -24.15 -4.47 -6.24
CA MET A 504 -25.19 -3.57 -5.74
C MET A 504 -26.56 -3.81 -6.39
N LEU A 505 -26.59 -4.07 -7.71
CA LEU A 505 -27.84 -4.38 -8.42
C LEU A 505 -28.41 -5.74 -8.00
N GLN A 506 -27.56 -6.71 -7.60
CA GLN A 506 -28.00 -8.03 -7.11
C GLN A 506 -28.63 -7.99 -5.72
N SER A 507 -28.56 -6.89 -4.99
CA SER A 507 -29.23 -6.74 -3.71
C SER A 507 -30.76 -6.85 -3.85
N ARG A 508 -31.44 -7.27 -2.80
CA ARG A 508 -32.84 -7.68 -2.83
C ARG A 508 -33.78 -6.59 -3.35
N GLU A 509 -33.62 -5.38 -2.90
CA GLU A 509 -34.52 -4.27 -3.23
C GLU A 509 -34.41 -3.78 -4.69
N PRO A 510 -33.21 -3.48 -5.26
CA PRO A 510 -33.05 -3.14 -6.67
C PRO A 510 -33.51 -4.25 -7.62
N MET A 511 -33.24 -5.51 -7.28
CA MET A 511 -33.65 -6.66 -8.10
C MET A 511 -35.17 -6.86 -8.13
N GLU A 512 -35.88 -6.65 -7.03
CA GLU A 512 -37.35 -6.71 -7.00
C GLU A 512 -37.96 -5.57 -7.83
N LYS A 513 -37.42 -4.36 -7.74
CA LYS A 513 -37.87 -3.21 -8.55
C LYS A 513 -37.62 -3.44 -10.04
N LEU A 514 -36.42 -3.90 -10.40
CA LEU A 514 -36.08 -4.18 -11.80
C LEU A 514 -36.94 -5.30 -12.38
N ARG A 515 -37.28 -6.33 -11.61
CA ARG A 515 -38.21 -7.39 -12.00
C ARG A 515 -39.62 -6.83 -12.27
N ASN A 516 -40.13 -5.95 -11.42
CA ASN A 516 -41.43 -5.33 -11.61
C ASN A 516 -41.48 -4.44 -12.86
N ILE A 517 -40.40 -3.69 -13.12
CA ILE A 517 -40.25 -2.87 -14.32
C ILE A 517 -40.23 -3.75 -15.58
N THR A 518 -39.43 -4.81 -15.59
CA THR A 518 -39.34 -5.74 -16.75
C THR A 518 -40.67 -6.43 -16.95
N GLN A 519 -41.38 -6.81 -15.89
CA GLN A 519 -42.71 -7.40 -16.00
C GLN A 519 -43.75 -6.42 -16.60
N SER A 520 -43.68 -5.14 -16.27
CA SER A 520 -44.55 -4.12 -16.82
C SER A 520 -44.30 -3.88 -18.32
N VAL A 521 -43.04 -3.91 -18.73
CA VAL A 521 -42.65 -3.72 -20.16
C VAL A 521 -42.97 -4.93 -21.03
N PHE A 522 -42.79 -6.14 -20.51
CA PHE A 522 -43.04 -7.37 -21.27
C PHE A 522 -44.44 -7.95 -21.14
N GLY A 523 -45.25 -7.45 -20.18
CA GLY A 523 -46.60 -7.96 -19.92
C GLY A 523 -46.67 -9.38 -19.35
N GLN A 524 -45.53 -9.97 -18.98
CA GLN A 524 -45.42 -11.33 -18.42
C GLN A 524 -44.32 -11.41 -17.38
N ALA A 525 -44.40 -12.37 -16.46
CA ALA A 525 -43.40 -12.56 -15.42
C ALA A 525 -42.06 -13.01 -16.03
N VAL A 526 -41.02 -12.20 -15.85
CA VAL A 526 -39.67 -12.45 -16.38
C VAL A 526 -38.70 -12.53 -15.21
N ARG A 527 -37.79 -13.51 -15.26
CA ARG A 527 -36.66 -13.55 -14.33
C ARG A 527 -35.57 -12.61 -14.80
N VAL A 528 -34.99 -11.86 -13.89
CA VAL A 528 -33.84 -10.99 -14.17
C VAL A 528 -32.60 -11.58 -13.52
N CYS A 529 -31.52 -11.74 -14.28
CA CYS A 529 -30.23 -12.22 -13.80
C CYS A 529 -29.12 -11.25 -14.20
N VAL A 530 -28.21 -10.98 -13.29
CA VAL A 530 -27.02 -10.16 -13.51
C VAL A 530 -25.81 -11.08 -13.61
N LYS A 531 -25.02 -10.94 -14.68
CA LYS A 531 -23.79 -11.70 -14.93
C LYS A 531 -22.61 -10.76 -15.18
N LEU A 532 -21.44 -11.15 -14.75
CA LEU A 532 -20.21 -10.47 -15.12
C LEU A 532 -19.72 -11.03 -16.46
N GLU A 533 -19.36 -10.14 -17.38
CA GLU A 533 -18.68 -10.51 -18.61
C GLU A 533 -17.27 -10.99 -18.25
N VAL A 534 -17.02 -12.28 -18.39
CA VAL A 534 -15.66 -12.79 -18.36
C VAL A 534 -15.04 -12.35 -19.70
N ALA A 535 -14.12 -11.39 -19.65
CA ALA A 535 -13.36 -10.97 -20.82
C ALA A 535 -12.83 -12.21 -21.55
N PRO A 536 -12.78 -12.24 -22.89
CA PRO A 536 -12.33 -13.40 -23.65
C PRO A 536 -10.80 -13.60 -23.58
N VAL A 537 -10.24 -13.58 -22.38
CA VAL A 537 -8.84 -13.90 -22.08
C VAL A 537 -8.55 -15.38 -22.35
N MET A 538 -9.59 -16.23 -22.33
CA MET A 538 -9.47 -17.68 -22.56
C MET A 538 -9.06 -18.08 -23.99
N ALA A 539 -9.33 -17.27 -25.01
CA ALA A 539 -8.92 -17.61 -26.37
C ALA A 539 -7.44 -17.33 -26.64
N THR A 540 -6.87 -16.34 -25.99
CA THR A 540 -5.45 -15.99 -26.13
C THR A 540 -4.57 -16.88 -25.25
N GLU A 541 -5.00 -17.16 -24.01
CA GLU A 541 -4.27 -18.07 -23.10
C GLU A 541 -4.35 -19.54 -23.55
N VAL A 542 -5.48 -20.00 -24.04
CA VAL A 542 -5.59 -21.36 -24.61
C VAL A 542 -4.77 -21.51 -25.90
N ARG A 543 -4.68 -20.47 -26.73
CA ARG A 543 -3.77 -20.45 -27.91
C ARG A 543 -2.30 -20.37 -27.46
N ALA A 544 -1.95 -19.56 -26.47
CA ALA A 544 -0.60 -19.47 -25.94
C ALA A 544 -0.18 -20.78 -25.25
N ALA A 545 -1.06 -21.39 -24.46
CA ALA A 545 -0.81 -22.69 -23.83
C ALA A 545 -0.73 -23.85 -24.83
N ALA A 546 -1.49 -23.82 -25.92
CA ALA A 546 -1.39 -24.79 -27.00
C ALA A 546 -0.08 -24.63 -27.78
N ALA A 547 0.30 -23.41 -28.13
CA ALA A 547 1.56 -23.10 -28.80
C ALA A 547 2.80 -23.47 -27.94
N SER A 548 2.74 -23.24 -26.62
CA SER A 548 3.80 -23.63 -25.69
C SER A 548 3.92 -25.15 -25.56
N ARG A 549 2.81 -25.90 -25.57
CA ARG A 549 2.81 -27.37 -25.57
C ARG A 549 3.39 -27.93 -26.85
N GLU A 550 3.09 -27.34 -27.98
CA GLU A 550 3.57 -27.77 -29.30
C GLU A 550 5.06 -27.49 -29.46
N LEU A 551 5.54 -26.34 -28.97
CA LEU A 551 6.95 -26.01 -28.88
C LEU A 551 7.70 -27.00 -27.98
N ARG A 552 7.18 -27.30 -26.80
CA ARG A 552 7.76 -28.25 -25.85
C ARG A 552 7.89 -29.66 -26.46
N ALA A 553 6.82 -30.14 -27.09
CA ALA A 553 6.84 -31.46 -27.77
C ALA A 553 7.88 -31.51 -28.91
N ARG A 554 8.11 -30.39 -29.60
CA ARG A 554 9.11 -30.29 -30.67
C ARG A 554 10.54 -30.29 -30.11
N PHE A 555 10.80 -29.63 -28.96
CA PHE A 555 12.10 -29.65 -28.29
C PHE A 555 12.39 -31.01 -27.63
N GLU A 556 11.39 -31.72 -27.13
CA GLU A 556 11.54 -33.09 -26.59
C GLU A 556 11.93 -34.10 -27.67
N GLN A 557 11.63 -33.80 -28.95
CA GLN A 557 12.02 -34.64 -30.11
C GLN A 557 13.40 -34.30 -30.68
N ASP A 558 14.00 -33.19 -30.24
CA ASP A 558 15.34 -32.82 -30.69
C ASP A 558 16.38 -33.77 -30.10
N PRO A 559 17.24 -34.39 -30.94
CA PRO A 559 18.21 -35.42 -30.51
C PRO A 559 19.24 -34.90 -29.49
N ILE A 560 19.57 -33.61 -29.54
CA ILE A 560 20.54 -32.99 -28.62
C ILE A 560 19.90 -32.79 -27.24
N VAL A 561 18.66 -32.27 -27.20
CA VAL A 561 17.91 -32.07 -25.97
C VAL A 561 17.62 -33.40 -25.29
N ARG A 562 17.27 -34.43 -26.07
CA ARG A 562 17.02 -35.78 -25.56
C ARG A 562 18.25 -36.41 -24.93
N ALA A 563 19.41 -36.27 -25.59
CA ALA A 563 20.70 -36.74 -25.04
C ALA A 563 21.07 -35.98 -23.74
N MET A 564 20.75 -34.72 -23.62
CA MET A 564 20.92 -33.93 -22.37
C MET A 564 19.98 -34.40 -21.26
N LEU A 565 18.71 -34.63 -21.55
CA LEU A 565 17.72 -35.11 -20.58
C LEU A 565 18.09 -36.50 -20.04
N GLU A 566 18.54 -37.39 -20.93
CA GLU A 566 18.99 -38.76 -20.54
C GLU A 566 20.27 -38.71 -19.71
N ARG A 567 21.18 -37.75 -19.94
CA ARG A 567 22.48 -37.66 -19.26
C ARG A 567 22.38 -36.94 -17.90
N PHE A 568 21.47 -35.99 -17.73
CA PHE A 568 21.39 -35.13 -16.54
C PHE A 568 20.09 -35.35 -15.71
N GLY A 569 19.18 -36.21 -16.16
CA GLY A 569 17.96 -36.58 -15.41
C GLY A 569 16.96 -35.42 -15.18
N GLY A 570 16.96 -34.39 -16.04
CA GLY A 570 16.12 -33.22 -15.91
C GLY A 570 14.80 -33.32 -16.67
N GLN A 571 13.89 -32.37 -16.42
CA GLN A 571 12.64 -32.16 -17.21
C GLN A 571 12.63 -30.72 -17.75
N ILE A 572 12.04 -30.53 -18.95
CA ILE A 572 11.86 -29.20 -19.52
C ILE A 572 10.72 -28.50 -18.75
N SER A 573 11.02 -27.44 -18.01
CA SER A 573 10.03 -26.67 -17.26
C SER A 573 9.31 -25.62 -18.11
N ASP A 574 10.04 -24.89 -18.97
CA ASP A 574 9.49 -23.87 -19.84
C ASP A 574 10.34 -23.68 -21.12
N VAL A 575 9.70 -23.26 -22.23
CA VAL A 575 10.35 -22.99 -23.51
C VAL A 575 9.89 -21.63 -24.03
N LYS A 576 10.84 -20.67 -24.13
CA LYS A 576 10.60 -19.32 -24.67
C LYS A 576 11.35 -19.11 -25.98
N ARG A 577 10.76 -18.35 -26.90
CA ARG A 577 11.45 -17.91 -28.11
C ARG A 577 12.39 -16.76 -27.78
N HIS A 578 13.60 -16.78 -28.32
CA HIS A 578 14.56 -15.69 -28.17
C HIS A 578 14.04 -14.45 -28.93
N GLY A 579 13.62 -13.39 -28.19
CA GLY A 579 13.10 -12.14 -28.77
C GLY A 579 11.71 -11.70 -28.28
N GLU A 580 11.10 -12.41 -27.33
CA GLU A 580 9.89 -11.98 -26.61
C GLU A 580 10.27 -11.72 -25.14
N ASP A 581 10.78 -10.50 -24.85
CA ASP A 581 10.83 -9.87 -23.52
C ASP A 581 9.81 -8.74 -23.48
#